data_03932717995d60aff9a15b5303fc8967
#
_entry.id   03932717995d60aff9a15b5303fc8967
#
_cell.length_a   1.000
_cell.length_b   1.000
_cell.length_c   1.000
_cell.angle_alpha   90.00
_cell.angle_beta   90.00
_cell.angle_gamma   90.00
#
_symmetry.space_group_name_H-M   'P 1'
#
loop_
_entity.id
_entity.type
_entity.pdbx_description
1 polymer ?
#
loop_
_entity_poly.entity_id
_entity_poly.type
_entity_poly.pdbx_seq_one_letter_code
_entity_poly.pdbx_strand_id
1 'polypeptide(L)'
;HGHTDPQWYADNAPFPNASALFITPDHYVFRMLYSQGIALEDLGIPRRDGAPVERDARKIWRTFAAHYHLFRGTPTRLWLDHAFATVFGCTERLTAESADRNFDRINACLALPEFRPRALFERFNIEVIATTESPLDALDHHRRLRASGWKGRVITAYRPDPVVDPEFEGFRDHVLQLGALTREDTATWQGYLAAHRDRRAYFKAMGATSTDHGHPTARTC
;
A
#
# COMPACT_ATOMS: atom_id res chain seq x y z
N HIS A 1 3.83 4.22 -10.20
CA HIS A 1 3.73 3.08 -9.27
C HIS A 1 2.41 3.14 -8.49
N GLY A 2 2.02 2.04 -7.87
CA GLY A 2 0.88 1.94 -6.97
C GLY A 2 1.33 1.56 -5.55
N HIS A 3 0.60 2.04 -4.54
CA HIS A 3 0.84 1.70 -3.14
C HIS A 3 0.07 0.43 -2.74
N THR A 4 0.09 -0.58 -3.60
CA THR A 4 -0.50 -1.89 -3.33
C THR A 4 0.54 -2.85 -2.79
N ASP A 5 0.14 -3.69 -1.83
CA ASP A 5 0.99 -4.73 -1.30
C ASP A 5 1.08 -5.90 -2.29
N PRO A 6 2.28 -6.29 -2.78
CA PRO A 6 2.43 -7.42 -3.67
C PRO A 6 1.98 -8.76 -3.05
N GLN A 7 1.94 -8.85 -1.72
CA GLN A 7 1.41 -9.99 -1.00
C GLN A 7 -0.04 -10.29 -1.39
N TRP A 8 -0.87 -9.28 -1.60
CA TRP A 8 -2.27 -9.49 -2.01
C TRP A 8 -2.38 -10.35 -3.27
N TYR A 9 -1.54 -10.07 -4.26
CA TYR A 9 -1.52 -10.86 -5.51
C TYR A 9 -0.82 -12.20 -5.33
N ALA A 10 0.22 -12.27 -4.50
CA ALA A 10 0.93 -13.53 -4.24
C ALA A 10 0.05 -14.56 -3.53
N ASP A 11 -0.68 -14.14 -2.51
CA ASP A 11 -1.56 -14.98 -1.71
C ASP A 11 -2.93 -15.17 -2.35
N ASN A 12 -3.42 -14.18 -3.09
CA ASN A 12 -4.74 -14.12 -3.69
C ASN A 12 -5.87 -14.47 -2.70
N ALA A 13 -5.67 -14.09 -1.43
CA ALA A 13 -6.66 -14.26 -0.38
C ALA A 13 -7.79 -13.22 -0.52
N PRO A 14 -9.01 -13.51 -0.03
CA PRO A 14 -10.06 -12.49 0.07
C PRO A 14 -9.60 -11.30 0.91
N PHE A 15 -10.04 -10.09 0.56
CA PHE A 15 -9.85 -8.94 1.46
C PHE A 15 -10.66 -9.14 2.73
N PRO A 16 -10.12 -8.77 3.91
CA PRO A 16 -10.76 -9.08 5.18
C PRO A 16 -12.13 -8.43 5.36
N ASN A 17 -12.26 -7.15 5.02
CA ASN A 17 -13.48 -6.34 5.13
C ASN A 17 -13.30 -4.96 4.51
N ALA A 18 -14.39 -4.18 4.42
CA ALA A 18 -14.39 -2.85 3.83
C ALA A 18 -13.43 -1.87 4.53
N SER A 19 -13.33 -1.88 5.85
CA SER A 19 -12.44 -0.98 6.61
C SER A 19 -10.97 -1.31 6.38
N ALA A 20 -10.61 -2.58 6.37
CA ALA A 20 -9.25 -3.04 6.08
C ALA A 20 -8.85 -2.81 4.62
N LEU A 21 -9.82 -2.67 3.71
CA LEU A 21 -9.53 -2.37 2.30
C LEU A 21 -9.41 -0.86 2.05
N PHE A 22 -10.32 -0.04 2.58
CA PHE A 22 -10.48 1.36 2.18
C PHE A 22 -9.97 2.39 3.19
N ILE A 23 -9.80 2.02 4.46
CA ILE A 23 -9.55 3.01 5.52
C ILE A 23 -8.17 2.81 6.15
N THR A 24 -7.97 1.66 6.80
CA THR A 24 -6.77 1.41 7.60
C THR A 24 -5.46 1.47 6.79
N PRO A 25 -5.37 0.95 5.55
CA PRO A 25 -4.15 1.03 4.76
C PRO A 25 -3.98 2.33 3.97
N ASP A 26 -5.05 3.11 3.80
CA ASP A 26 -5.04 4.29 2.92
C ASP A 26 -4.75 5.58 3.70
N HIS A 27 -3.51 6.05 3.60
CA HIS A 27 -3.08 7.27 4.27
C HIS A 27 -3.76 8.55 3.74
N TYR A 28 -4.32 8.58 2.55
CA TYR A 28 -5.12 9.70 2.09
C TYR A 28 -6.47 9.75 2.82
N VAL A 29 -7.04 8.58 3.12
CA VAL A 29 -8.29 8.47 3.86
C VAL A 29 -8.08 8.81 5.33
N PHE A 30 -7.21 8.09 6.05
CA PHE A 30 -7.08 8.30 7.48
C PHE A 30 -6.45 9.66 7.84
N ARG A 31 -5.57 10.23 7.02
CA ARG A 31 -5.01 11.56 7.27
C ARG A 31 -6.04 12.67 7.13
N MET A 32 -7.00 12.58 6.21
CA MET A 32 -8.12 13.51 6.13
C MET A 32 -8.94 13.47 7.43
N LEU A 33 -9.28 12.29 7.91
CA LEU A 33 -10.04 12.13 9.14
C LEU A 33 -9.27 12.65 10.37
N TYR A 34 -7.98 12.32 10.46
CA TYR A 34 -7.09 12.81 11.50
C TYR A 34 -7.00 14.34 11.53
N SER A 35 -6.92 15.00 10.38
CA SER A 35 -6.88 16.46 10.27
C SER A 35 -8.14 17.13 10.83
N GLN A 36 -9.21 16.39 11.00
CA GLN A 36 -10.49 16.84 11.56
C GLN A 36 -10.74 16.35 13.00
N GLY A 37 -9.68 15.87 13.65
CA GLY A 37 -9.72 15.52 15.07
C GLY A 37 -10.11 14.08 15.38
N ILE A 38 -10.22 13.19 14.38
CA ILE A 38 -10.46 11.76 14.61
C ILE A 38 -9.13 11.09 14.93
N ALA A 39 -9.04 10.43 16.07
CA ALA A 39 -7.82 9.75 16.48
C ALA A 39 -7.49 8.58 15.52
N LEU A 40 -6.21 8.40 15.22
CA LEU A 40 -5.77 7.29 14.34
C LEU A 40 -6.08 5.93 14.96
N GLU A 41 -6.06 5.82 16.28
CA GLU A 41 -6.43 4.64 17.05
C GLU A 41 -7.86 4.20 16.80
N ASP A 42 -8.80 5.16 16.64
CA ASP A 42 -10.20 4.89 16.33
C ASP A 42 -10.43 4.38 14.91
N LEU A 43 -9.42 4.53 14.04
CA LEU A 43 -9.40 4.03 12.67
C LEU A 43 -8.63 2.71 12.52
N GLY A 44 -8.18 2.13 13.64
CA GLY A 44 -7.42 0.88 13.64
C GLY A 44 -5.98 1.02 13.19
N ILE A 45 -5.43 2.24 13.15
CA ILE A 45 -4.04 2.48 12.76
C ILE A 45 -3.11 2.09 13.91
N PRO A 46 -2.18 1.15 13.71
CA PRO A 46 -1.26 0.69 14.75
C PRO A 46 -0.43 1.83 15.34
N ARG A 47 -0.28 1.82 16.65
CA ARG A 47 0.58 2.76 17.38
C ARG A 47 2.00 2.22 17.48
N ARG A 48 3.00 3.11 17.47
CA ARG A 48 4.41 2.72 17.64
C ARG A 48 4.73 2.13 19.03
N ASP A 49 3.96 2.54 20.05
CA ASP A 49 4.11 2.07 21.44
C ASP A 49 3.35 0.75 21.71
N GLY A 50 2.68 0.19 20.69
CA GLY A 50 1.90 -1.04 20.81
C GLY A 50 0.60 -0.91 21.61
N ALA A 51 0.18 0.31 21.99
CA ALA A 51 -1.08 0.51 22.69
C ALA A 51 -2.28 0.03 21.86
N PRO A 52 -3.39 -0.39 22.51
CA PRO A 52 -4.56 -0.90 21.83
C PRO A 52 -5.18 0.12 20.87
N VAL A 53 -5.67 -0.37 19.74
CA VAL A 53 -6.43 0.39 18.75
C VAL A 53 -7.77 -0.27 18.50
N GLU A 54 -8.71 0.46 17.88
CA GLU A 54 -10.00 -0.10 17.49
C GLU A 54 -9.80 -1.28 16.52
N ARG A 55 -10.51 -2.37 16.76
CA ARG A 55 -10.48 -3.60 15.95
C ARG A 55 -11.82 -3.96 15.34
N ASP A 56 -12.90 -3.31 15.80
CA ASP A 56 -14.22 -3.49 15.20
C ASP A 56 -14.27 -2.77 13.85
N ALA A 57 -14.16 -3.56 12.78
CA ALA A 57 -14.19 -3.05 11.42
C ALA A 57 -15.48 -2.27 11.11
N ARG A 58 -16.62 -2.67 11.67
CA ARG A 58 -17.88 -1.97 11.47
C ARG A 58 -17.90 -0.61 12.18
N LYS A 59 -17.33 -0.53 13.37
CA LYS A 59 -17.19 0.73 14.09
C LYS A 59 -16.26 1.70 13.36
N ILE A 60 -15.11 1.22 12.87
CA ILE A 60 -14.20 2.00 12.01
C ILE A 60 -14.95 2.53 10.77
N TRP A 61 -15.72 1.65 10.11
CA TRP A 61 -16.52 2.02 8.94
C TRP A 61 -17.57 3.09 9.25
N ARG A 62 -18.29 2.95 10.36
CA ARG A 62 -19.28 3.95 10.80
C ARG A 62 -18.64 5.31 11.06
N THR A 63 -17.46 5.34 11.69
CA THR A 63 -16.70 6.58 11.89
C THR A 63 -16.34 7.22 10.54
N PHE A 64 -15.83 6.47 9.59
CA PHE A 64 -15.55 6.95 8.24
C PHE A 64 -16.82 7.46 7.55
N ALA A 65 -17.91 6.72 7.57
CA ALA A 65 -19.16 7.07 6.90
C ALA A 65 -19.78 8.36 7.46
N ALA A 66 -19.76 8.55 8.78
CA ALA A 66 -20.23 9.78 9.42
C ALA A 66 -19.44 11.03 8.98
N HIS A 67 -18.17 10.85 8.64
CA HIS A 67 -17.26 11.92 8.22
C HIS A 67 -16.98 11.94 6.71
N TYR A 68 -17.69 11.12 5.93
CA TYR A 68 -17.46 10.99 4.50
C TYR A 68 -17.69 12.29 3.73
N HIS A 69 -18.47 13.21 4.29
CA HIS A 69 -18.70 14.57 3.74
C HIS A 69 -17.41 15.40 3.65
N LEU A 70 -16.39 15.13 4.47
CA LEU A 70 -15.09 15.82 4.47
C LEU A 70 -14.31 15.63 3.16
N PHE A 71 -14.58 14.54 2.45
CA PHE A 71 -13.92 14.23 1.18
C PHE A 71 -14.55 14.98 -0.03
N ARG A 72 -15.58 15.82 0.19
CA ARG A 72 -16.23 16.57 -0.89
C ARG A 72 -15.22 17.42 -1.67
N GLY A 73 -15.25 17.32 -3.00
CA GLY A 73 -14.34 18.07 -3.87
C GLY A 73 -12.92 17.48 -3.98
N THR A 74 -12.65 16.33 -3.40
CA THR A 74 -11.35 15.65 -3.51
C THR A 74 -11.39 14.52 -4.56
N PRO A 75 -10.23 14.19 -5.19
CA PRO A 75 -10.13 13.01 -6.04
C PRO A 75 -10.49 11.72 -5.29
N THR A 76 -10.14 11.60 -4.00
CA THR A 76 -10.50 10.46 -3.15
C THR A 76 -12.01 10.23 -3.11
N ARG A 77 -12.80 11.29 -2.99
CA ARG A 77 -14.26 11.21 -3.04
C ARG A 77 -14.75 10.65 -4.37
N LEU A 78 -14.21 11.16 -5.47
CA LEU A 78 -14.61 10.77 -6.80
C LEU A 78 -14.39 9.27 -7.06
N TRP A 79 -13.21 8.77 -6.78
CA TRP A 79 -12.92 7.36 -7.04
C TRP A 79 -13.59 6.42 -6.04
N LEU A 80 -13.79 6.82 -4.78
CA LEU A 80 -14.55 6.02 -3.81
C LEU A 80 -16.03 5.94 -4.20
N ASP A 81 -16.69 7.06 -4.55
CA ASP A 81 -18.08 7.04 -5.00
C ASP A 81 -18.24 6.16 -6.26
N HIS A 82 -17.29 6.25 -7.20
CA HIS A 82 -17.25 5.39 -8.38
C HIS A 82 -17.11 3.91 -7.99
N ALA A 83 -16.14 3.58 -7.14
CA ALA A 83 -15.92 2.20 -6.70
C ALA A 83 -17.15 1.63 -5.95
N PHE A 84 -17.72 2.37 -5.02
CA PHE A 84 -18.90 1.93 -4.28
C PHE A 84 -20.09 1.66 -5.21
N ALA A 85 -20.35 2.55 -6.16
CA ALA A 85 -21.47 2.41 -7.08
C ALA A 85 -21.23 1.32 -8.14
N THR A 86 -20.09 1.35 -8.85
CA THR A 86 -19.88 0.52 -10.05
C THR A 86 -19.24 -0.83 -9.76
N VAL A 87 -18.38 -0.91 -8.73
CA VAL A 87 -17.68 -2.16 -8.40
C VAL A 87 -18.49 -2.97 -7.38
N PHE A 88 -18.99 -2.30 -6.33
CA PHE A 88 -19.70 -2.96 -5.23
C PHE A 88 -21.23 -2.90 -5.34
N GLY A 89 -21.77 -2.10 -6.27
CA GLY A 89 -23.21 -1.96 -6.48
C GLY A 89 -23.95 -1.33 -5.30
N CYS A 90 -23.29 -0.41 -4.59
CA CYS A 90 -23.95 0.40 -3.57
C CYS A 90 -24.86 1.43 -4.25
N THR A 91 -26.16 1.36 -3.98
CA THR A 91 -27.17 2.22 -4.61
C THR A 91 -27.42 3.53 -3.85
N GLU A 92 -26.92 3.61 -2.63
CA GLU A 92 -27.07 4.77 -1.74
C GLU A 92 -25.73 5.47 -1.54
N ARG A 93 -25.77 6.79 -1.39
CA ARG A 93 -24.59 7.55 -0.95
C ARG A 93 -24.19 7.11 0.45
N LEU A 94 -22.88 7.08 0.69
CA LEU A 94 -22.33 6.77 2.00
C LEU A 94 -22.58 7.97 2.95
N THR A 95 -23.33 7.69 4.01
CA THR A 95 -23.64 8.60 5.13
C THR A 95 -23.66 7.79 6.43
N ALA A 96 -23.83 8.46 7.57
CA ALA A 96 -23.99 7.76 8.84
C ALA A 96 -25.19 6.79 8.83
N GLU A 97 -26.30 7.17 8.20
CA GLU A 97 -27.55 6.38 8.15
C GLU A 97 -27.44 5.17 7.20
N SER A 98 -26.65 5.28 6.13
CA SER A 98 -26.45 4.19 5.16
C SER A 98 -25.20 3.35 5.44
N ALA A 99 -24.44 3.67 6.50
CA ALA A 99 -23.15 3.07 6.81
C ALA A 99 -23.21 1.55 6.85
N ASP A 100 -24.11 0.98 7.63
CA ASP A 100 -24.20 -0.47 7.83
C ASP A 100 -24.62 -1.19 6.54
N ARG A 101 -25.59 -0.65 5.80
CA ARG A 101 -26.02 -1.26 4.53
C ARG A 101 -24.90 -1.29 3.49
N ASN A 102 -24.13 -0.21 3.38
CA ASN A 102 -22.97 -0.18 2.50
C ASN A 102 -21.87 -1.13 2.97
N PHE A 103 -21.60 -1.20 4.29
CA PHE A 103 -20.64 -2.14 4.87
C PHE A 103 -21.00 -3.58 4.53
N ASP A 104 -22.25 -3.97 4.78
CA ASP A 104 -22.73 -5.33 4.53
C ASP A 104 -22.68 -5.66 3.02
N ARG A 105 -23.08 -4.73 2.17
CA ARG A 105 -23.02 -4.89 0.72
C ARG A 105 -21.59 -5.11 0.22
N ILE A 106 -20.66 -4.27 0.66
CA ILE A 106 -19.25 -4.39 0.27
C ILE A 106 -18.67 -5.72 0.77
N ASN A 107 -18.88 -6.07 2.03
CA ASN A 107 -18.35 -7.33 2.57
C ASN A 107 -18.96 -8.57 1.91
N ALA A 108 -20.24 -8.54 1.53
CA ALA A 108 -20.84 -9.59 0.74
C ALA A 108 -20.14 -9.77 -0.61
N CYS A 109 -19.76 -8.67 -1.27
CA CYS A 109 -18.97 -8.72 -2.50
C CYS A 109 -17.55 -9.28 -2.24
N LEU A 110 -16.86 -8.79 -1.21
CA LEU A 110 -15.48 -9.22 -0.89
C LEU A 110 -15.37 -10.71 -0.54
N ALA A 111 -16.47 -11.34 -0.10
CA ALA A 111 -16.53 -12.77 0.13
C ALA A 111 -16.53 -13.61 -1.16
N LEU A 112 -16.84 -13.02 -2.31
CA LEU A 112 -16.96 -13.71 -3.58
C LEU A 112 -15.59 -13.86 -4.28
N PRO A 113 -15.34 -14.96 -5.00
CA PRO A 113 -14.07 -15.20 -5.69
C PRO A 113 -13.68 -14.12 -6.71
N GLU A 114 -14.67 -13.52 -7.39
CA GLU A 114 -14.47 -12.45 -8.36
C GLU A 114 -14.00 -11.12 -7.79
N PHE A 115 -13.98 -10.99 -6.46
CA PHE A 115 -13.42 -9.84 -5.76
C PHE A 115 -12.05 -10.10 -5.14
N ARG A 116 -11.44 -11.25 -5.41
CA ARG A 116 -10.04 -11.50 -5.03
C ARG A 116 -9.08 -10.63 -5.84
N PRO A 117 -7.88 -10.32 -5.31
CA PRO A 117 -6.93 -9.41 -5.96
C PRO A 117 -6.64 -9.71 -7.43
N ARG A 118 -6.40 -10.98 -7.78
CA ARG A 118 -6.12 -11.38 -9.17
C ARG A 118 -7.34 -11.23 -10.08
N ALA A 119 -8.52 -11.59 -9.57
CA ALA A 119 -9.76 -11.44 -10.33
C ALA A 119 -10.10 -9.96 -10.60
N LEU A 120 -9.87 -9.09 -9.61
CA LEU A 120 -10.02 -7.64 -9.80
C LEU A 120 -8.99 -7.06 -10.77
N PHE A 121 -7.74 -7.52 -10.74
CA PHE A 121 -6.72 -7.15 -11.72
C PHE A 121 -7.19 -7.43 -13.15
N GLU A 122 -7.73 -8.63 -13.39
CA GLU A 122 -8.25 -9.06 -14.69
C GLU A 122 -9.52 -8.29 -15.08
N ARG A 123 -10.47 -8.15 -14.14
CA ARG A 123 -11.73 -7.42 -14.33
C ARG A 123 -11.52 -5.96 -14.71
N PHE A 124 -10.51 -5.30 -14.13
CA PHE A 124 -10.18 -3.91 -14.44
C PHE A 124 -9.28 -3.76 -15.66
N ASN A 125 -8.96 -4.86 -16.34
CA ASN A 125 -8.08 -4.86 -17.49
C ASN A 125 -6.73 -4.18 -17.23
N ILE A 126 -6.15 -4.46 -16.07
CA ILE A 126 -4.86 -3.88 -15.67
C ILE A 126 -3.75 -4.58 -16.44
N GLU A 127 -2.92 -3.83 -17.13
CA GLU A 127 -1.76 -4.37 -17.86
C GLU A 127 -0.60 -4.67 -16.90
N VAL A 128 -0.32 -3.75 -15.96
CA VAL A 128 0.80 -3.87 -15.02
C VAL A 128 0.53 -3.06 -13.76
N ILE A 129 0.91 -3.61 -12.62
CA ILE A 129 1.05 -2.88 -11.36
C ILE A 129 2.52 -2.86 -10.99
N ALA A 130 3.06 -1.67 -10.72
CA ALA A 130 4.38 -1.50 -10.12
C ALA A 130 4.21 -1.15 -8.64
N THR A 131 4.66 -2.01 -7.77
CA THR A 131 4.76 -1.77 -6.32
C THR A 131 6.07 -1.05 -5.99
N THR A 132 6.29 -0.67 -4.75
CA THR A 132 7.52 0.03 -4.34
C THR A 132 8.19 -0.70 -3.19
N GLU A 133 9.41 -1.16 -3.41
CA GLU A 133 10.17 -1.91 -2.41
C GLU A 133 11.54 -1.27 -2.14
N SER A 134 11.97 -1.42 -0.89
CA SER A 134 13.30 -1.03 -0.43
C SER A 134 14.39 -1.85 -1.13
N PRO A 135 15.61 -1.31 -1.35
CA PRO A 135 16.76 -2.09 -1.78
C PRO A 135 17.06 -3.31 -0.92
N LEU A 136 16.63 -3.29 0.33
CA LEU A 136 16.84 -4.38 1.28
C LEU A 136 15.85 -5.53 1.13
N ASP A 137 14.78 -5.32 0.36
CA ASP A 137 13.72 -6.31 0.18
C ASP A 137 14.19 -7.49 -0.69
N ALA A 138 13.88 -8.71 -0.24
CA ALA A 138 14.20 -9.94 -0.96
C ALA A 138 13.29 -10.20 -2.17
N LEU A 139 12.22 -9.42 -2.34
CA LEU A 139 11.20 -9.56 -3.40
C LEU A 139 10.52 -10.94 -3.42
N ASP A 140 10.30 -11.53 -2.25
CA ASP A 140 9.74 -12.89 -2.13
C ASP A 140 8.36 -13.02 -2.76
N HIS A 141 7.50 -12.01 -2.57
CA HIS A 141 6.17 -12.00 -3.16
C HIS A 141 6.24 -11.93 -4.69
N HIS A 142 7.14 -11.13 -5.24
CA HIS A 142 7.36 -11.05 -6.70
C HIS A 142 7.90 -12.38 -7.25
N ARG A 143 8.83 -13.04 -6.54
CA ARG A 143 9.32 -14.37 -6.94
C ARG A 143 8.19 -15.41 -6.96
N ARG A 144 7.37 -15.44 -5.91
CA ARG A 144 6.20 -16.31 -5.82
C ARG A 144 5.20 -16.06 -6.95
N LEU A 145 4.93 -14.80 -7.26
CA LEU A 145 4.06 -14.41 -8.37
C LEU A 145 4.59 -14.93 -9.71
N ARG A 146 5.87 -14.73 -9.99
CA ARG A 146 6.51 -15.24 -11.23
C ARG A 146 6.44 -16.76 -11.31
N ALA A 147 6.57 -17.47 -10.20
CA ALA A 147 6.51 -18.93 -10.14
C ALA A 147 5.07 -19.48 -10.18
N SER A 148 4.05 -18.65 -9.93
CA SER A 148 2.66 -19.10 -9.79
C SER A 148 1.97 -19.48 -11.10
N GLY A 149 2.54 -19.11 -12.25
CA GLY A 149 1.91 -19.29 -13.56
C GLY A 149 0.76 -18.32 -13.87
N TRP A 150 0.36 -17.46 -12.92
CA TRP A 150 -0.59 -16.39 -13.18
C TRP A 150 -0.03 -15.36 -14.16
N LYS A 151 -0.86 -14.87 -15.09
CA LYS A 151 -0.41 -14.01 -16.20
C LYS A 151 -0.39 -12.52 -15.88
N GLY A 152 -0.98 -12.10 -14.76
CA GLY A 152 -0.95 -10.70 -14.35
C GLY A 152 0.48 -10.24 -14.04
N ARG A 153 0.80 -9.03 -14.46
CA ARG A 153 2.13 -8.43 -14.28
C ARG A 153 2.14 -7.54 -13.05
N VAL A 154 2.75 -8.05 -11.97
CA VAL A 154 3.09 -7.24 -10.79
C VAL A 154 4.61 -7.14 -10.75
N ILE A 155 5.13 -5.93 -10.94
CA ILE A 155 6.55 -5.61 -10.94
C ILE A 155 6.86 -4.68 -9.76
N THR A 156 8.14 -4.47 -9.50
CA THR A 156 8.62 -3.57 -8.44
C THR A 156 9.16 -2.27 -9.02
N ALA A 157 9.13 -1.19 -8.23
CA ALA A 157 9.94 0.02 -8.43
C ALA A 157 10.99 0.09 -7.31
N TYR A 158 12.21 0.48 -7.67
CA TYR A 158 13.32 0.59 -6.72
C TYR A 158 13.19 1.87 -5.90
N ARG A 159 12.93 1.77 -4.59
CA ARG A 159 12.78 2.91 -3.68
C ARG A 159 13.92 2.95 -2.67
N PRO A 160 15.00 3.69 -2.95
CA PRO A 160 16.23 3.64 -2.15
C PRO A 160 16.23 4.52 -0.89
N ASP A 161 15.14 5.23 -0.56
CA ASP A 161 15.11 6.20 0.54
C ASP A 161 15.79 5.69 1.84
N PRO A 162 15.56 4.45 2.32
CA PRO A 162 16.17 3.97 3.55
C PRO A 162 17.70 3.92 3.53
N VAL A 163 18.31 3.90 2.35
CA VAL A 163 19.77 3.76 2.17
C VAL A 163 20.42 4.95 1.45
N VAL A 164 19.66 5.99 1.11
CA VAL A 164 20.19 7.22 0.46
C VAL A 164 19.87 8.49 1.25
N ASP A 165 18.86 8.47 2.14
CA ASP A 165 18.50 9.62 2.95
C ASP A 165 19.13 9.51 4.34
N PRO A 166 20.15 10.35 4.68
CA PRO A 166 20.80 10.31 5.99
C PRO A 166 19.89 10.64 7.17
N GLU A 167 18.75 11.31 6.92
CA GLU A 167 17.75 11.63 7.94
C GLU A 167 16.72 10.49 8.13
N PHE A 168 16.78 9.44 7.29
CA PHE A 168 15.89 8.29 7.42
C PHE A 168 16.20 7.52 8.71
N GLU A 169 15.16 7.19 9.47
CA GLU A 169 15.28 6.41 10.71
C GLU A 169 15.98 5.07 10.43
N GLY A 170 17.10 4.81 11.13
CA GLY A 170 17.90 3.60 10.92
C GLY A 170 18.82 3.62 9.71
N PHE A 171 19.07 4.76 9.07
CA PHE A 171 19.89 4.88 7.87
C PHE A 171 21.22 4.11 7.93
N ARG A 172 21.98 4.28 9.05
CA ARG A 172 23.28 3.60 9.20
C ARG A 172 23.16 2.08 9.17
N ASP A 173 22.17 1.55 9.88
CA ASP A 173 21.92 0.10 9.94
C ASP A 173 21.46 -0.41 8.59
N HIS A 174 20.64 0.35 7.90
CA HIS A 174 20.20 0.00 6.53
C HIS A 174 21.37 -0.03 5.53
N VAL A 175 22.31 0.91 5.62
CA VAL A 175 23.52 0.91 4.78
C VAL A 175 24.42 -0.28 5.10
N LEU A 176 24.57 -0.65 6.39
CA LEU A 176 25.29 -1.87 6.77
C LEU A 176 24.59 -3.15 6.25
N GLN A 177 23.26 -3.22 6.35
CA GLN A 177 22.49 -4.33 5.79
C GLN A 177 22.64 -4.43 4.26
N LEU A 178 22.66 -3.30 3.57
CA LEU A 178 22.91 -3.23 2.12
C LEU A 178 24.27 -3.85 1.79
N GLY A 179 25.31 -3.50 2.53
CA GLY A 179 26.65 -4.08 2.39
C GLY A 179 26.66 -5.59 2.63
N ALA A 180 26.04 -6.04 3.72
CA ALA A 180 25.94 -7.45 4.03
C ALA A 180 25.18 -8.24 2.94
N LEU A 181 24.10 -7.69 2.41
CA LEU A 181 23.28 -8.31 1.38
C LEU A 181 24.02 -8.46 0.05
N THR A 182 24.83 -7.46 -0.31
CA THR A 182 25.57 -7.41 -1.58
C THR A 182 27.02 -7.90 -1.48
N ARG A 183 27.51 -8.11 -0.25
CA ARG A 183 28.92 -8.44 0.07
C ARG A 183 29.88 -7.33 -0.35
N GLU A 184 29.45 -6.09 -0.30
CA GLU A 184 30.22 -4.90 -0.62
C GLU A 184 30.56 -4.11 0.65
N ASP A 185 31.73 -3.47 0.68
CA ASP A 185 32.13 -2.60 1.80
C ASP A 185 31.48 -1.23 1.67
N THR A 186 30.26 -1.10 2.23
CA THR A 186 29.51 0.17 2.19
C THR A 186 30.06 1.27 3.12
N ALA A 187 31.13 1.03 3.86
CA ALA A 187 31.88 2.07 4.56
C ALA A 187 32.72 2.91 3.58
N THR A 188 33.01 2.37 2.40
CA THR A 188 33.68 3.10 1.32
C THR A 188 32.66 3.60 0.30
N TRP A 189 32.96 4.75 -0.33
CA TRP A 189 32.09 5.28 -1.40
C TRP A 189 31.98 4.33 -2.59
N GLN A 190 33.08 3.69 -2.99
CA GLN A 190 33.10 2.72 -4.08
C GLN A 190 32.24 1.51 -3.79
N GLY A 191 32.37 0.92 -2.59
CA GLY A 191 31.57 -0.23 -2.19
C GLY A 191 30.09 0.12 -2.03
N TYR A 192 29.78 1.29 -1.48
CA TYR A 192 28.40 1.79 -1.42
C TYR A 192 27.77 1.90 -2.82
N LEU A 193 28.46 2.49 -3.79
CA LEU A 193 27.97 2.55 -5.16
C LEU A 193 27.89 1.18 -5.84
N ALA A 194 28.81 0.26 -5.53
CA ALA A 194 28.76 -1.11 -6.04
C ALA A 194 27.54 -1.85 -5.51
N ALA A 195 27.25 -1.73 -4.22
CA ALA A 195 26.07 -2.29 -3.60
C ALA A 195 24.75 -1.79 -4.24
N HIS A 196 24.66 -0.50 -4.53
CA HIS A 196 23.51 0.05 -5.25
C HIS A 196 23.37 -0.49 -6.67
N ARG A 197 24.48 -0.67 -7.39
CA ARG A 197 24.47 -1.24 -8.75
C ARG A 197 23.98 -2.69 -8.72
N ASP A 198 24.45 -3.49 -7.75
CA ASP A 198 24.02 -4.87 -7.56
C ASP A 198 22.50 -4.93 -7.31
N ARG A 199 22.01 -4.14 -6.37
CA ARG A 199 20.56 -4.14 -6.06
C ARG A 199 19.70 -3.66 -7.22
N ARG A 200 20.12 -2.63 -7.94
CA ARG A 200 19.41 -2.21 -9.16
C ARG A 200 19.41 -3.29 -10.24
N ALA A 201 20.50 -4.01 -10.42
CA ALA A 201 20.56 -5.14 -11.35
C ALA A 201 19.58 -6.23 -10.95
N TYR A 202 19.51 -6.58 -9.65
CA TYR A 202 18.54 -7.53 -9.11
C TYR A 202 17.10 -7.08 -9.36
N PHE A 203 16.75 -5.84 -9.00
CA PHE A 203 15.41 -5.27 -9.22
C PHE A 203 15.04 -5.25 -10.71
N LYS A 204 15.98 -4.87 -11.58
CA LYS A 204 15.78 -4.91 -13.03
C LYS A 204 15.50 -6.34 -13.52
N ALA A 205 16.25 -7.33 -13.03
CA ALA A 205 16.00 -8.74 -13.32
C ALA A 205 14.63 -9.21 -12.81
N MET A 206 14.12 -8.60 -11.73
CA MET A 206 12.79 -8.82 -11.19
C MET A 206 11.69 -8.00 -11.89
N GLY A 207 12.02 -7.25 -12.94
CA GLY A 207 11.06 -6.55 -13.80
C GLY A 207 10.90 -5.06 -13.52
N ALA A 208 11.70 -4.49 -12.61
CA ALA A 208 11.66 -3.05 -12.35
C ALA A 208 12.03 -2.25 -13.59
N THR A 209 11.26 -1.23 -13.89
CA THR A 209 11.46 -0.29 -15.01
C THR A 209 11.70 1.14 -14.55
N SER A 210 11.53 1.40 -13.25
CA SER A 210 11.61 2.74 -12.65
C SER A 210 12.19 2.72 -11.25
N THR A 211 12.57 3.89 -10.79
CA THR A 211 12.85 4.20 -9.38
C THR A 211 11.75 5.10 -8.85
N ASP A 212 11.57 5.09 -7.55
CA ASP A 212 10.67 5.97 -6.82
C ASP A 212 11.42 6.57 -5.62
N HIS A 213 11.16 7.83 -5.29
CA HIS A 213 11.87 8.54 -4.23
C HIS A 213 10.91 9.40 -3.39
N GLY A 214 11.08 9.37 -2.08
CA GLY A 214 10.53 10.37 -1.17
C GLY A 214 11.43 11.61 -1.14
N HIS A 215 10.81 12.77 -1.13
CA HIS A 215 11.52 14.06 -1.01
C HIS A 215 10.91 14.84 0.16
N PRO A 216 11.45 14.69 1.38
CA PRO A 216 10.89 15.34 2.56
C PRO A 216 11.05 16.88 2.51
N THR A 217 12.05 17.36 1.79
CA THR A 217 12.32 18.80 1.63
C THR A 217 12.75 19.13 0.21
N ALA A 218 12.54 20.38 -0.22
CA ALA A 218 13.03 20.91 -1.49
C ALA A 218 14.47 21.49 -1.37
N ARG A 219 15.19 21.17 -0.31
CA ARG A 219 16.56 21.65 -0.13
C ARG A 219 17.48 20.97 -1.15
N THR A 220 18.27 21.79 -1.82
CA THR A 220 19.42 21.33 -2.60
C THR A 220 20.66 21.37 -1.72
N CYS A 221 21.57 20.41 -1.87
CA CYS A 221 22.88 20.43 -1.21
C CYS A 221 23.76 21.53 -1.77
#